data_284fd3ee3c19de58f552ea24d0818535
#
_entry.id   284fd3ee3c19de58f552ea24d0818535
#
_cell.length_a   1.000
_cell.length_b   1.000
_cell.length_c   1.000
_cell.angle_alpha   90.00
_cell.angle_beta   90.00
_cell.angle_gamma   90.00
#
_symmetry.space_group_name_H-M   'P 1'
#
loop_
_entity.id
_entity.type
_entity.pdbx_description
1 polymer ?
#
loop_
_entity_poly.entity_id
_entity_poly.type
_entity_poly.pdbx_seq_one_letter_code
_entity_poly.pdbx_strand_id
1 'polypeptide(L)'
;MNHSETPETHGPRLLLCQVLEEEYLRLHGPLPADYPLTGSDEVRQAAICELIHRVPGGRVALCLSGGGIRSATFGLGVIQGFAKLKLLEKVDCLSTVSGGGYIGSWLSAWIRNHPQGLAGVAEALRRKPQSPQDIEPDPVTHLRIYSNYLSPRLGLLSADSWTLVGTYVRNLILNWL
;
A
#
# COMPACT_ATOMS: atom_id res chain seq x y z
N MET A 1 -1.45 42.20 0.92
CA MET A 1 -1.25 41.11 1.88
C MET A 1 -0.20 40.16 1.28
N ASN A 2 1.06 40.32 1.72
CA ASN A 2 2.16 39.48 1.28
C ASN A 2 2.06 38.12 1.99
N HIS A 3 1.72 37.06 1.27
CA HIS A 3 1.94 35.72 1.75
C HIS A 3 3.46 35.43 1.64
N SER A 4 4.14 35.51 2.77
CA SER A 4 5.49 34.98 2.91
C SER A 4 5.38 33.44 2.85
N GLU A 5 5.70 32.87 1.69
CA GLU A 5 5.96 31.45 1.54
C GLU A 5 7.17 31.11 2.41
N THR A 6 6.93 30.39 3.50
CA THR A 6 8.02 29.73 4.25
C THR A 6 8.64 28.69 3.30
N PRO A 7 9.97 28.71 3.07
CA PRO A 7 10.61 27.68 2.26
C PRO A 7 10.43 26.33 2.99
N GLU A 8 9.69 25.40 2.37
CA GLU A 8 9.67 24.01 2.80
C GLU A 8 11.12 23.50 2.73
N THR A 9 11.71 23.25 3.88
CA THR A 9 13.01 22.61 3.99
C THR A 9 12.83 21.14 3.60
N HIS A 10 12.80 20.87 2.29
CA HIS A 10 12.98 19.51 1.80
C HIS A 10 14.36 19.04 2.29
N GLY A 11 14.40 17.96 3.07
CA GLY A 11 15.65 17.29 3.42
C GLY A 11 16.47 16.96 2.16
N PRO A 12 17.76 16.68 2.29
CA PRO A 12 18.61 16.41 1.13
C PRO A 12 17.99 15.31 0.28
N ARG A 13 17.83 15.57 -1.03
CA ARG A 13 17.32 14.57 -1.98
C ARG A 13 18.34 13.43 -2.04
N LEU A 14 17.92 12.24 -1.64
CA LEU A 14 18.71 11.04 -1.76
C LEU A 14 18.70 10.56 -3.21
N LEU A 15 19.85 10.11 -3.69
CA LEU A 15 19.98 9.45 -4.99
C LEU A 15 19.41 8.03 -4.90
N LEU A 16 18.94 7.49 -6.02
CA LEU A 16 18.37 6.16 -6.07
C LEU A 16 19.35 5.08 -5.56
N CYS A 17 20.64 5.18 -5.93
CA CYS A 17 21.64 4.25 -5.43
C CYS A 17 21.74 4.27 -3.90
N GLN A 18 21.71 5.46 -3.27
CA GLN A 18 21.78 5.60 -1.81
C GLN A 18 20.56 4.95 -1.11
N VAL A 19 19.35 5.13 -1.68
CA VAL A 19 18.13 4.51 -1.16
C VAL A 19 18.21 2.99 -1.25
N LEU A 20 18.64 2.45 -2.40
CA LEU A 20 18.76 1.02 -2.61
C LEU A 20 19.85 0.38 -1.74
N GLU A 21 20.97 1.09 -1.52
CA GLU A 21 22.05 0.66 -0.62
C GLU A 21 21.56 0.58 0.83
N GLU A 22 20.83 1.60 1.29
CA GLU A 22 20.27 1.60 2.64
C GLU A 22 19.22 0.48 2.82
N GLU A 23 18.37 0.25 1.81
CA GLU A 23 17.43 -0.85 1.79
C GLU A 23 18.15 -2.20 1.83
N TYR A 24 19.20 -2.38 1.03
CA TYR A 24 20.00 -3.59 1.01
C TYR A 24 20.63 -3.87 2.37
N LEU A 25 21.24 -2.85 3.00
CA LEU A 25 21.84 -2.95 4.33
C LEU A 25 20.84 -3.42 5.39
N ARG A 26 19.61 -2.92 5.31
CA ARG A 26 18.55 -3.28 6.28
C ARG A 26 18.01 -4.70 6.08
N LEU A 27 17.93 -5.16 4.84
CA LEU A 27 17.30 -6.45 4.50
C LEU A 27 18.29 -7.61 4.42
N HIS A 28 19.53 -7.35 4.00
CA HIS A 28 20.51 -8.38 3.65
C HIS A 28 21.82 -8.26 4.45
N GLY A 29 21.98 -7.21 5.24
CA GLY A 29 23.20 -6.97 6.01
C GLY A 29 24.25 -6.14 5.22
N PRO A 30 25.51 -6.17 5.64
CA PRO A 30 26.54 -5.28 5.09
C PRO A 30 26.78 -5.54 3.60
N LEU A 31 27.09 -4.44 2.88
CA LEU A 31 27.52 -4.52 1.49
C LEU A 31 28.84 -5.31 1.38
N PRO A 32 29.08 -6.02 0.26
CA PRO A 32 30.34 -6.71 0.02
C PRO A 32 31.55 -5.75 0.10
N ALA A 33 32.70 -6.29 0.50
CA ALA A 33 33.92 -5.48 0.67
C ALA A 33 34.44 -4.87 -0.64
N ASP A 34 34.09 -5.46 -1.77
CA ASP A 34 34.43 -5.00 -3.12
C ASP A 34 33.40 -4.06 -3.73
N TYR A 35 32.37 -3.67 -2.96
CA TYR A 35 31.34 -2.77 -3.44
C TYR A 35 31.89 -1.34 -3.66
N PRO A 36 31.59 -0.69 -4.82
CA PRO A 36 32.21 0.59 -5.21
C PRO A 36 31.57 1.81 -4.51
N LEU A 37 31.71 1.93 -3.20
CA LEU A 37 31.13 3.03 -2.40
C LEU A 37 31.58 4.43 -2.87
N THR A 38 32.79 4.54 -3.42
CA THR A 38 33.38 5.80 -3.90
C THR A 38 33.24 6.01 -5.42
N GLY A 39 32.50 5.12 -6.09
CA GLY A 39 32.22 5.21 -7.52
C GLY A 39 31.26 6.34 -7.88
N SER A 40 31.11 6.61 -9.19
CA SER A 40 30.04 7.50 -9.67
C SER A 40 28.67 6.91 -9.37
N ASP A 41 27.64 7.76 -9.37
CA ASP A 41 26.27 7.33 -9.04
C ASP A 41 25.78 6.23 -9.98
N GLU A 42 26.14 6.27 -11.26
CA GLU A 42 25.79 5.25 -12.25
C GLU A 42 26.46 3.91 -11.93
N VAL A 43 27.75 3.95 -11.52
CA VAL A 43 28.50 2.74 -11.14
C VAL A 43 27.91 2.12 -9.88
N ARG A 44 27.61 2.93 -8.87
CA ARG A 44 26.98 2.47 -7.63
C ARG A 44 25.58 1.89 -7.90
N GLN A 45 24.79 2.58 -8.74
CA GLN A 45 23.44 2.10 -9.10
C GLN A 45 23.50 0.76 -9.85
N ALA A 46 24.42 0.59 -10.80
CA ALA A 46 24.60 -0.66 -11.50
C ALA A 46 25.02 -1.80 -10.54
N ALA A 47 25.98 -1.50 -9.65
CA ALA A 47 26.49 -2.46 -8.68
C ALA A 47 25.40 -2.91 -7.67
N ILE A 48 24.60 -1.97 -7.13
CA ILE A 48 23.54 -2.33 -6.19
C ILE A 48 22.41 -3.11 -6.87
N CYS A 49 22.04 -2.77 -8.10
CA CYS A 49 21.08 -3.52 -8.87
C CYS A 49 21.56 -4.96 -9.12
N GLU A 50 22.83 -5.13 -9.46
CA GLU A 50 23.42 -6.46 -9.66
C GLU A 50 23.41 -7.28 -8.37
N LEU A 51 23.77 -6.68 -7.23
CA LEU A 51 23.69 -7.34 -5.92
C LEU A 51 22.26 -7.78 -5.60
N ILE A 52 21.27 -6.92 -5.81
CA ILE A 52 19.86 -7.23 -5.58
C ILE A 52 19.40 -8.40 -6.44
N HIS A 53 19.82 -8.47 -7.71
CA HIS A 53 19.50 -9.58 -8.61
C HIS A 53 20.15 -10.89 -8.23
N ARG A 54 21.29 -10.86 -7.53
CA ARG A 54 22.03 -12.05 -7.07
C ARG A 54 21.52 -12.61 -5.73
N VAL A 55 20.58 -11.90 -5.05
CA VAL A 55 20.03 -12.38 -3.78
C VAL A 55 19.35 -13.76 -4.00
N PRO A 56 19.77 -14.81 -3.25
CA PRO A 56 19.20 -16.15 -3.39
C PRO A 56 17.69 -16.13 -3.08
N GLY A 57 16.89 -16.80 -3.93
CA GLY A 57 15.43 -16.86 -3.77
C GLY A 57 14.66 -15.78 -4.51
N GLY A 58 15.34 -14.74 -5.03
CA GLY A 58 14.70 -13.62 -5.69
C GLY A 58 13.81 -12.80 -4.75
N ARG A 59 13.21 -11.73 -5.27
CA ARG A 59 12.22 -10.92 -4.54
C ARG A 59 10.83 -11.11 -5.16
N VAL A 60 9.84 -11.26 -4.31
CA VAL A 60 8.43 -11.39 -4.72
C VAL A 60 7.71 -10.07 -4.45
N ALA A 61 7.18 -9.46 -5.49
CA ALA A 61 6.37 -8.25 -5.36
C ALA A 61 4.90 -8.55 -5.63
N LEU A 62 4.03 -8.07 -4.76
CA LEU A 62 2.59 -8.04 -4.98
C LEU A 62 2.19 -6.67 -5.50
N CYS A 63 1.71 -6.62 -6.75
CA CYS A 63 1.26 -5.39 -7.39
C CYS A 63 -0.27 -5.34 -7.40
N LEU A 64 -0.85 -4.29 -6.79
CA LEU A 64 -2.29 -4.07 -6.75
C LEU A 64 -2.65 -2.82 -7.55
N SER A 65 -3.34 -3.02 -8.67
CA SER A 65 -3.71 -1.96 -9.61
C SER A 65 -4.84 -1.07 -9.11
N GLY A 66 -5.01 0.08 -9.77
CA GLY A 66 -6.12 0.99 -9.55
C GLY A 66 -7.47 0.45 -10.05
N GLY A 67 -8.54 1.16 -9.75
CA GLY A 67 -9.91 0.81 -10.14
C GLY A 67 -10.95 1.07 -9.04
N GLY A 68 -10.64 1.96 -8.11
CA GLY A 68 -11.54 2.36 -7.03
C GLY A 68 -11.88 1.21 -6.09
N ILE A 69 -13.12 1.22 -5.58
CA ILE A 69 -13.57 0.22 -4.59
C ILE A 69 -13.58 -1.22 -5.14
N ARG A 70 -13.84 -1.39 -6.44
CA ARG A 70 -13.84 -2.73 -7.06
C ARG A 70 -12.46 -3.36 -7.00
N SER A 71 -11.41 -2.59 -7.34
CA SER A 71 -10.04 -3.04 -7.25
C SER A 71 -9.62 -3.31 -5.80
N ALA A 72 -10.02 -2.47 -4.85
CA ALA A 72 -9.77 -2.68 -3.44
C ALA A 72 -10.42 -4.00 -2.93
N THR A 73 -11.67 -4.25 -3.30
CA THR A 73 -12.40 -5.48 -2.92
C THR A 73 -11.75 -6.71 -3.52
N PHE A 74 -11.37 -6.65 -4.81
CA PHE A 74 -10.63 -7.73 -5.47
C PHE A 74 -9.28 -7.96 -4.80
N GLY A 75 -8.53 -6.88 -4.53
CA GLY A 75 -7.24 -6.92 -3.84
C GLY A 75 -7.34 -7.55 -2.45
N LEU A 76 -8.41 -7.26 -1.69
CA LEU A 76 -8.68 -7.93 -0.41
C LEU A 76 -8.82 -9.44 -0.59
N GLY A 77 -9.58 -9.88 -1.60
CA GLY A 77 -9.73 -11.29 -1.92
C GLY A 77 -8.41 -11.98 -2.27
N VAL A 78 -7.54 -11.30 -3.05
CA VAL A 78 -6.19 -11.79 -3.38
C VAL A 78 -5.35 -11.92 -2.11
N ILE A 79 -5.31 -10.91 -1.26
CA ILE A 79 -4.57 -10.93 0.02
C ILE A 79 -5.05 -12.07 0.92
N GLN A 80 -6.36 -12.26 1.05
CA GLN A 80 -6.95 -13.38 1.80
C GLN A 80 -6.57 -14.74 1.18
N GLY A 81 -6.60 -14.83 -0.16
CA GLY A 81 -6.15 -16.03 -0.88
C GLY A 81 -4.69 -16.35 -0.62
N PHE A 82 -3.81 -15.34 -0.70
CA PHE A 82 -2.38 -15.48 -0.41
C PHE A 82 -2.13 -15.91 1.03
N ALA A 83 -2.87 -15.35 1.99
CA ALA A 83 -2.79 -15.78 3.39
C ALA A 83 -3.16 -17.26 3.54
N LYS A 84 -4.29 -17.70 2.94
CA LYS A 84 -4.75 -19.10 2.98
C LYS A 84 -3.72 -20.09 2.38
N LEU A 85 -3.06 -19.68 1.31
CA LEU A 85 -2.04 -20.48 0.64
C LEU A 85 -0.63 -20.35 1.26
N LYS A 86 -0.47 -19.60 2.35
CA LYS A 86 0.83 -19.28 2.99
C LYS A 86 1.81 -18.61 2.04
N LEU A 87 1.30 -17.82 1.10
CA LEU A 87 2.10 -17.06 0.14
C LEU A 87 2.30 -15.62 0.57
N LEU A 88 1.44 -15.08 1.44
CA LEU A 88 1.52 -13.68 1.88
C LEU A 88 2.85 -13.39 2.58
N GLU A 89 3.36 -14.34 3.35
CA GLU A 89 4.63 -14.25 4.07
C GLU A 89 5.87 -14.34 3.17
N LYS A 90 5.68 -14.68 1.88
CA LYS A 90 6.73 -14.73 0.86
C LYS A 90 6.80 -13.47 0.02
N VAL A 91 5.90 -12.51 0.26
CA VAL A 91 5.88 -11.24 -0.45
C VAL A 91 6.83 -10.28 0.25
N ASP A 92 7.86 -9.82 -0.47
CA ASP A 92 8.87 -8.89 0.04
C ASP A 92 8.46 -7.43 -0.18
N CYS A 93 7.76 -7.16 -1.28
CA CYS A 93 7.41 -5.80 -1.69
C CYS A 93 5.93 -5.70 -2.04
N LEU A 94 5.33 -4.56 -1.71
CA LEU A 94 3.96 -4.22 -2.06
C LEU A 94 3.97 -2.95 -2.91
N SER A 95 3.50 -3.06 -4.17
CA SER A 95 3.33 -1.92 -5.08
C SER A 95 1.85 -1.68 -5.33
N THR A 96 1.39 -0.45 -5.12
CA THR A 96 -0.05 -0.18 -5.11
C THR A 96 -0.39 1.15 -5.78
N VAL A 97 -1.54 1.20 -6.45
CA VAL A 97 -2.06 2.41 -7.11
C VAL A 97 -3.55 2.56 -6.81
N SER A 98 -4.01 3.78 -6.46
CA SER A 98 -5.43 4.13 -6.29
C SER A 98 -6.17 3.16 -5.35
N GLY A 99 -7.20 2.44 -5.83
CA GLY A 99 -7.92 1.43 -5.04
C GLY A 99 -7.03 0.32 -4.47
N GLY A 100 -5.99 -0.08 -5.22
CA GLY A 100 -4.93 -0.95 -4.71
C GLY A 100 -4.14 -0.27 -3.58
N GLY A 101 -3.90 1.05 -3.66
CA GLY A 101 -3.28 1.85 -2.60
C GLY A 101 -4.11 1.86 -1.32
N TYR A 102 -5.43 1.95 -1.45
CA TYR A 102 -6.33 1.89 -0.29
C TYR A 102 -6.19 0.57 0.47
N ILE A 103 -6.27 -0.58 -0.23
CA ILE A 103 -6.18 -1.89 0.41
C ILE A 103 -4.75 -2.21 0.87
N GLY A 104 -3.72 -1.76 0.15
CA GLY A 104 -2.33 -1.93 0.54
C GLY A 104 -1.95 -1.12 1.78
N SER A 105 -2.41 0.12 1.88
CA SER A 105 -2.22 0.96 3.07
C SER A 105 -2.91 0.37 4.29
N TRP A 106 -4.12 -0.16 4.13
CA TRP A 106 -4.83 -0.87 5.19
C TRP A 106 -4.05 -2.10 5.68
N LEU A 107 -3.54 -2.93 4.75
CA LEU A 107 -2.75 -4.10 5.10
C LEU A 107 -1.47 -3.70 5.85
N SER A 108 -0.74 -2.71 5.34
CA SER A 108 0.48 -2.21 5.96
C SER A 108 0.24 -1.64 7.35
N ALA A 109 -0.85 -0.88 7.53
CA ALA A 109 -1.25 -0.35 8.83
C ALA A 109 -1.61 -1.47 9.81
N TRP A 110 -2.32 -2.50 9.36
CA TRP A 110 -2.66 -3.64 10.21
C TRP A 110 -1.42 -4.42 10.63
N ILE A 111 -0.51 -4.72 9.68
CA ILE A 111 0.77 -5.38 9.98
C ILE A 111 1.58 -4.58 11.01
N ARG A 112 1.68 -3.27 10.81
CA ARG A 112 2.44 -2.38 11.72
C ARG A 112 1.88 -2.37 13.14
N ASN A 113 0.56 -2.42 13.29
CA ASN A 113 -0.11 -2.32 14.58
C ASN A 113 -0.39 -3.70 15.23
N HIS A 114 -0.16 -4.80 14.52
CA HIS A 114 -0.38 -6.13 15.05
C HIS A 114 0.82 -6.59 15.89
N PRO A 115 0.63 -7.10 17.12
CA PRO A 115 1.76 -7.51 17.99
C PRO A 115 2.71 -8.53 17.36
N GLN A 116 2.18 -9.42 16.51
CA GLN A 116 2.94 -10.46 15.80
C GLN A 116 3.24 -10.06 14.34
N GLY A 117 3.05 -8.80 13.97
CA GLY A 117 3.32 -8.31 12.62
C GLY A 117 2.61 -9.09 11.53
N LEU A 118 3.32 -9.33 10.42
CA LEU A 118 2.79 -10.03 9.24
C LEU A 118 2.28 -11.45 9.56
N ALA A 119 2.98 -12.19 10.39
CA ALA A 119 2.58 -13.57 10.73
C ALA A 119 1.22 -13.62 11.42
N GLY A 120 0.97 -12.72 12.37
CA GLY A 120 -0.32 -12.63 13.06
C GLY A 120 -1.46 -12.17 12.14
N VAL A 121 -1.20 -11.22 11.26
CA VAL A 121 -2.17 -10.77 10.25
C VAL A 121 -2.51 -11.88 9.26
N ALA A 122 -1.50 -12.60 8.77
CA ALA A 122 -1.69 -13.73 7.87
C ALA A 122 -2.53 -14.84 8.51
N GLU A 123 -2.30 -15.14 9.79
CA GLU A 123 -3.10 -16.10 10.54
C GLU A 123 -4.54 -15.63 10.73
N ALA A 124 -4.75 -14.35 11.09
CA ALA A 124 -6.07 -13.79 11.20
C ALA A 124 -6.87 -13.86 9.88
N LEU A 125 -6.19 -13.59 8.74
CA LEU A 125 -6.79 -13.68 7.40
C LEU A 125 -7.08 -15.12 6.93
N ARG A 126 -6.38 -16.12 7.50
CA ARG A 126 -6.61 -17.55 7.20
C ARG A 126 -7.87 -18.09 7.84
N ARG A 127 -8.30 -17.53 8.96
CA ARG A 127 -9.49 -18.01 9.68
C ARG A 127 -10.68 -18.02 8.73
N LYS A 128 -11.28 -19.21 8.58
CA LYS A 128 -12.55 -19.36 7.91
C LYS A 128 -13.64 -19.10 8.95
N PRO A 129 -14.67 -18.32 8.65
CA PRO A 129 -15.88 -18.32 9.44
C PRO A 129 -16.39 -19.77 9.54
N GLN A 130 -16.54 -20.28 10.75
CA GLN A 130 -17.07 -21.65 10.95
C GLN A 130 -18.60 -21.65 10.94
N SER A 131 -19.21 -20.47 11.11
CA SER A 131 -20.64 -20.27 11.03
C SER A 131 -20.97 -18.92 10.40
N PRO A 132 -22.21 -18.69 9.91
CA PRO A 132 -22.67 -17.38 9.43
C PRO A 132 -22.61 -16.28 10.50
N GLN A 133 -22.49 -16.65 11.77
CA GLN A 133 -22.40 -15.74 12.91
C GLN A 133 -20.93 -15.47 13.34
N ASP A 134 -19.96 -16.19 12.77
CA ASP A 134 -18.55 -15.94 13.03
C ASP A 134 -18.15 -14.56 12.49
N ILE A 135 -17.70 -13.75 13.41
CA ILE A 135 -17.25 -12.39 13.09
C ILE A 135 -15.89 -12.47 12.39
N GLU A 136 -15.82 -11.89 11.19
CA GLU A 136 -14.54 -11.65 10.54
C GLU A 136 -13.64 -10.82 11.46
N PRO A 137 -12.28 -10.89 11.31
CA PRO A 137 -11.39 -10.01 12.06
C PRO A 137 -11.84 -8.55 11.99
N ASP A 138 -11.84 -7.83 13.10
CA ASP A 138 -12.29 -6.43 13.19
C ASP A 138 -11.77 -5.53 12.06
N PRO A 139 -10.49 -5.59 11.64
CA PRO A 139 -10.00 -4.78 10.53
C PRO A 139 -10.67 -5.08 9.19
N VAL A 140 -11.07 -6.34 8.92
CA VAL A 140 -11.79 -6.72 7.69
C VAL A 140 -13.24 -6.25 7.76
N THR A 141 -13.89 -6.42 8.90
CA THR A 141 -15.23 -5.93 9.17
C THR A 141 -15.30 -4.41 9.01
N HIS A 142 -14.31 -3.69 9.55
CA HIS A 142 -14.17 -2.26 9.39
C HIS A 142 -14.08 -1.85 7.90
N LEU A 143 -13.26 -2.53 7.10
CA LEU A 143 -13.19 -2.26 5.65
C LEU A 143 -14.55 -2.42 4.95
N ARG A 144 -15.32 -3.45 5.32
CA ARG A 144 -16.64 -3.71 4.72
C ARG A 144 -17.63 -2.63 5.09
N ILE A 145 -17.66 -2.19 6.34
CA ILE A 145 -18.54 -1.11 6.82
C ILE A 145 -18.22 0.19 6.08
N TYR A 146 -16.94 0.50 5.88
CA TYR A 146 -16.48 1.73 5.23
C TYR A 146 -16.21 1.57 3.72
N SER A 147 -16.72 0.51 3.08
CA SER A 147 -16.56 0.30 1.64
C SER A 147 -17.19 1.39 0.77
N ASN A 148 -18.20 2.09 1.28
CA ASN A 148 -18.84 3.22 0.61
C ASN A 148 -18.11 4.55 0.94
N TYR A 149 -16.83 4.66 0.61
CA TYR A 149 -16.00 5.81 0.98
C TYR A 149 -16.48 7.16 0.39
N LEU A 150 -17.25 7.16 -0.72
CA LEU A 150 -17.85 8.35 -1.30
C LEU A 150 -19.14 8.76 -0.59
N SER A 151 -19.81 7.84 0.07
CA SER A 151 -21.05 8.08 0.80
C SER A 151 -21.12 7.13 2.00
N PRO A 152 -20.31 7.38 3.07
CA PRO A 152 -20.27 6.50 4.25
C PRO A 152 -21.63 6.31 4.91
N ARG A 153 -22.50 7.31 4.78
CA ARG A 153 -23.88 7.29 5.28
C ARG A 153 -24.85 7.31 4.12
N LEU A 154 -25.28 6.15 3.66
CA LEU A 154 -26.33 6.03 2.67
C LEU A 154 -27.68 6.43 3.28
N GLY A 155 -28.26 7.51 2.78
CA GLY A 155 -29.59 7.98 3.15
C GLY A 155 -29.99 9.16 2.26
N LEU A 156 -31.27 9.19 1.83
CA LEU A 156 -31.81 10.28 1.00
C LEU A 156 -31.68 11.66 1.68
N LEU A 157 -31.56 11.69 3.01
CA LEU A 157 -31.41 12.89 3.82
C LEU A 157 -29.96 13.12 4.33
N SER A 158 -28.99 12.31 3.90
CA SER A 158 -27.61 12.51 4.33
C SER A 158 -26.97 13.69 3.61
N ALA A 159 -26.16 14.48 4.32
CA ALA A 159 -25.38 15.58 3.75
C ALA A 159 -24.47 15.10 2.62
N ASP A 160 -23.93 13.87 2.73
CA ASP A 160 -23.05 13.26 1.74
C ASP A 160 -23.77 13.02 0.40
N SER A 161 -25.04 12.53 0.46
CA SER A 161 -25.85 12.32 -0.74
C SER A 161 -26.17 13.64 -1.45
N TRP A 162 -26.52 14.67 -0.70
CA TRP A 162 -26.79 16.00 -1.27
C TRP A 162 -25.55 16.67 -1.85
N THR A 163 -24.39 16.47 -1.22
CA THR A 163 -23.11 16.96 -1.76
C THR A 163 -22.77 16.29 -3.09
N LEU A 164 -22.99 14.97 -3.21
CA LEU A 164 -22.79 14.24 -4.46
C LEU A 164 -23.73 14.75 -5.56
N VAL A 165 -25.01 14.92 -5.25
CA VAL A 165 -26.00 15.45 -6.21
C VAL A 165 -25.61 16.87 -6.63
N GLY A 166 -25.27 17.75 -5.69
CA GLY A 166 -24.84 19.12 -5.98
C GLY A 166 -23.58 19.17 -6.87
N THR A 167 -22.60 18.32 -6.58
CA THR A 167 -21.38 18.21 -7.38
C THR A 167 -21.68 17.69 -8.79
N TYR A 168 -22.55 16.69 -8.91
CA TYR A 168 -22.98 16.15 -10.20
C TYR A 168 -23.69 17.21 -11.06
N VAL A 169 -24.67 17.91 -10.49
CA VAL A 169 -25.43 18.96 -11.17
C VAL A 169 -24.49 20.11 -11.59
N ARG A 170 -23.61 20.55 -10.69
CA ARG A 170 -22.62 21.56 -11.02
C ARG A 170 -21.75 21.16 -12.21
N ASN A 171 -21.21 19.94 -12.20
CA ASN A 171 -20.36 19.45 -13.28
C ASN A 171 -21.15 19.28 -14.59
N LEU A 172 -22.43 18.86 -14.51
CA LEU A 172 -23.30 18.77 -15.69
C LEU A 172 -23.49 20.15 -16.33
N ILE A 173 -23.79 21.17 -15.53
CA ILE A 173 -23.96 22.56 -16.02
C ILE A 173 -22.68 23.08 -16.65
N LEU A 174 -21.51 22.87 -15.98
CA LEU A 174 -20.22 23.32 -16.52
C LEU A 174 -19.80 22.63 -17.81
N ASN A 175 -20.26 21.40 -18.05
CA ASN A 175 -19.98 20.67 -19.27
C ASN A 175 -20.97 20.98 -20.40
N TRP A 176 -22.07 21.67 -20.09
CA TRP A 176 -23.09 22.07 -21.07
C TRP A 176 -22.88 23.52 -21.60
N LEU A 177 -22.06 24.30 -20.91
CA LEU A 177 -21.64 25.66 -21.30
C LEU A 177 -20.34 25.62 -22.09
#